data_d4ba3947aef6aff71a345368a0436a7a
#
_entry.id   d4ba3947aef6aff71a345368a0436a7a
#
_cell.length_a   1.000
_cell.length_b   1.000
_cell.length_c   1.000
_cell.angle_alpha   90.00
_cell.angle_beta   90.00
_cell.angle_gamma   90.00
#
_symmetry.space_group_name_H-M   'P 1'
#
loop_
_entity.id
_entity.type
_entity.pdbx_description
1 polymer ?
#
loop_
_entity_poly.entity_id
_entity_poly.type
_entity_poly.pdbx_seq_one_letter_code
_entity_poly.pdbx_strand_id
1 'polypeptide(L)'
;TIDNLNVNSNTIAATNTNGSVTLSPDGDGTVDVSGSRITNVSDPTQATDAATKQYVDAVAEGLNALPAAKGATTENLTATYANGGLSATLTATSNGAFPTVDGVTYEAGDNILVKDQTNAAENGSYVLTTVGDGSNPWVLTRCDFCNESSEIAGSFEFVQNGTLYGNTG
;
A
#
# COMPACT_ATOMS: atom_id res chain seq x y z
N THR A 1 -8.64 36.13 -36.73
CA THR A 1 -10.13 36.12 -36.59
C THR A 1 -10.47 35.49 -35.25
N ILE A 2 -11.14 36.23 -34.36
CA ILE A 2 -11.67 35.69 -33.11
C ILE A 2 -13.15 35.38 -33.36
N ASP A 3 -13.43 34.16 -33.80
CA ASP A 3 -14.79 33.80 -34.27
C ASP A 3 -15.61 33.17 -33.13
N ASN A 4 -15.10 32.14 -32.46
CA ASN A 4 -15.77 31.41 -31.35
C ASN A 4 -15.11 31.62 -30.00
N LEU A 5 -14.29 32.65 -29.84
CA LEU A 5 -13.60 32.98 -28.60
C LEU A 5 -14.11 34.33 -28.07
N ASN A 6 -14.64 34.32 -26.86
CA ASN A 6 -15.04 35.52 -26.13
C ASN A 6 -13.95 35.88 -25.11
N VAL A 7 -13.47 37.09 -25.18
CA VAL A 7 -12.58 37.67 -24.17
C VAL A 7 -13.34 38.83 -23.55
N ASN A 8 -13.84 38.64 -22.35
CA ASN A 8 -14.61 39.65 -21.63
C ASN A 8 -14.05 39.79 -20.20
N SER A 9 -13.55 40.99 -19.92
CA SER A 9 -12.88 41.28 -18.65
C SER A 9 -11.77 40.27 -18.36
N ASN A 10 -11.99 39.35 -17.41
CA ASN A 10 -11.03 38.35 -16.95
C ASN A 10 -11.35 36.93 -17.47
N THR A 11 -12.24 36.81 -18.48
CA THR A 11 -12.70 35.48 -18.94
C THR A 11 -12.35 35.27 -20.42
N ILE A 12 -11.80 34.09 -20.71
CA ILE A 12 -11.64 33.57 -22.07
C ILE A 12 -12.55 32.35 -22.16
N ALA A 13 -13.54 32.38 -23.05
CA ALA A 13 -14.50 31.28 -23.18
C ALA A 13 -14.77 30.94 -24.64
N ALA A 14 -14.93 29.64 -24.93
CA ALA A 14 -15.51 29.19 -26.18
C ALA A 14 -17.01 29.51 -26.18
N THR A 15 -17.55 30.03 -27.27
CA THR A 15 -18.96 30.40 -27.43
C THR A 15 -19.78 29.33 -28.18
N ASN A 16 -19.12 28.41 -28.84
CA ASN A 16 -19.73 27.28 -29.53
C ASN A 16 -19.96 26.10 -28.57
N THR A 17 -21.06 25.39 -28.76
CA THR A 17 -21.39 24.20 -27.94
C THR A 17 -20.27 23.16 -28.04
N ASN A 18 -19.77 22.68 -26.89
CA ASN A 18 -18.66 21.73 -26.77
C ASN A 18 -17.33 22.21 -27.40
N GLY A 19 -17.16 23.51 -27.62
CA GLY A 19 -15.93 24.09 -28.12
C GLY A 19 -14.82 24.05 -27.08
N SER A 20 -13.61 23.75 -27.52
CA SER A 20 -12.42 23.81 -26.68
C SER A 20 -11.70 25.15 -26.81
N VAL A 21 -11.07 25.62 -25.75
CA VAL A 21 -10.07 26.68 -25.80
C VAL A 21 -8.71 26.00 -25.81
N THR A 22 -8.00 26.10 -26.93
CA THR A 22 -6.66 25.53 -27.09
C THR A 22 -5.62 26.59 -26.83
N LEU A 23 -4.73 26.35 -25.86
CA LEU A 23 -3.53 27.13 -25.62
C LEU A 23 -2.36 26.32 -26.18
N SER A 24 -1.78 26.76 -27.31
CA SER A 24 -0.70 26.04 -28.00
C SER A 24 0.50 26.95 -28.14
N PRO A 25 1.43 26.92 -27.19
CA PRO A 25 2.71 27.60 -27.32
C PRO A 25 3.48 27.11 -28.56
N ASP A 26 4.29 27.98 -29.15
CA ASP A 26 5.15 27.62 -30.29
C ASP A 26 6.46 26.97 -29.80
N GLY A 27 6.96 26.00 -30.54
CA GLY A 27 8.20 25.27 -30.24
C GLY A 27 8.21 24.64 -28.86
N ASP A 28 9.25 24.90 -28.08
CA ASP A 28 9.42 24.41 -26.70
C ASP A 28 8.72 25.28 -25.63
N GLY A 29 7.78 26.12 -26.05
CA GLY A 29 7.03 27.00 -25.17
C GLY A 29 6.14 26.23 -24.18
N THR A 30 5.78 26.88 -23.07
CA THR A 30 4.92 26.33 -22.01
C THR A 30 3.74 27.25 -21.74
N VAL A 31 2.69 26.69 -21.10
CA VAL A 31 1.64 27.49 -20.47
C VAL A 31 2.02 27.71 -19.02
N ASP A 32 2.50 28.93 -18.69
CA ASP A 32 2.93 29.32 -17.35
C ASP A 32 1.76 29.98 -16.62
N VAL A 33 1.35 29.42 -15.50
CA VAL A 33 0.31 29.98 -14.60
C VAL A 33 0.89 30.79 -13.44
N SER A 34 2.21 31.05 -13.46
CA SER A 34 2.94 31.91 -12.51
C SER A 34 2.65 31.58 -11.03
N GLY A 35 2.59 30.30 -10.68
CA GLY A 35 2.32 29.82 -9.32
C GLY A 35 0.84 29.89 -8.90
N SER A 36 -0.06 30.35 -9.76
CA SER A 36 -1.50 30.33 -9.51
C SER A 36 -2.06 28.92 -9.57
N ARG A 37 -3.15 28.65 -8.83
CA ARG A 37 -3.81 27.34 -8.86
C ARG A 37 -4.67 27.20 -10.13
N ILE A 38 -4.66 26.00 -10.69
CA ILE A 38 -5.67 25.57 -11.68
C ILE A 38 -6.79 24.90 -10.88
N THR A 39 -8.02 25.40 -11.00
CA THR A 39 -9.21 24.93 -10.27
C THR A 39 -10.26 24.39 -11.22
N ASN A 40 -11.21 23.61 -10.71
CA ASN A 40 -12.30 22.98 -11.46
C ASN A 40 -11.79 22.01 -12.57
N VAL A 41 -10.65 21.38 -12.33
CA VAL A 41 -10.16 20.30 -13.18
C VAL A 41 -10.94 19.03 -12.81
N SER A 42 -11.47 18.34 -13.82
CA SER A 42 -12.09 17.01 -13.64
C SER A 42 -11.05 15.94 -13.32
N ASP A 43 -11.46 14.83 -12.76
CA ASP A 43 -10.57 13.69 -12.57
C ASP A 43 -10.05 13.17 -13.92
N PRO A 44 -8.78 12.73 -13.98
CA PRO A 44 -8.14 12.31 -15.22
C PRO A 44 -8.78 11.04 -15.76
N THR A 45 -8.95 10.98 -17.09
CA THR A 45 -9.46 9.82 -17.82
C THR A 45 -8.47 9.27 -18.83
N GLN A 46 -7.45 10.07 -19.19
CA GLN A 46 -6.39 9.71 -20.12
C GLN A 46 -5.01 9.86 -19.45
N ALA A 47 -4.04 9.14 -19.95
CA ALA A 47 -2.66 9.17 -19.40
C ALA A 47 -1.99 10.55 -19.46
N THR A 48 -2.49 11.47 -20.30
CA THR A 48 -1.96 12.82 -20.48
C THR A 48 -2.75 13.90 -19.76
N ASP A 49 -3.84 13.53 -19.05
CA ASP A 49 -4.66 14.48 -18.32
C ASP A 49 -3.94 14.98 -17.06
N ALA A 50 -4.20 16.24 -16.69
CA ALA A 50 -3.77 16.76 -15.40
C ALA A 50 -4.56 16.07 -14.26
N ALA A 51 -3.89 15.68 -13.20
CA ALA A 51 -4.53 15.11 -12.02
C ALA A 51 -4.86 16.22 -11.00
N THR A 52 -6.02 16.11 -10.38
CA THR A 52 -6.39 16.94 -9.21
C THR A 52 -5.64 16.47 -7.96
N LYS A 53 -5.45 17.36 -6.98
CA LYS A 53 -4.91 16.96 -5.67
C LYS A 53 -5.77 15.85 -5.03
N GLN A 54 -7.10 15.98 -5.11
CA GLN A 54 -8.03 14.96 -4.58
C GLN A 54 -7.81 13.58 -5.20
N TYR A 55 -7.64 13.51 -6.53
CA TYR A 55 -7.36 12.25 -7.22
C TYR A 55 -6.03 11.63 -6.77
N VAL A 56 -4.97 12.45 -6.66
CA VAL A 56 -3.65 12.00 -6.20
C VAL A 56 -3.70 11.53 -4.75
N ASP A 57 -4.39 12.28 -3.87
CA ASP A 57 -4.55 11.90 -2.46
C ASP A 57 -5.31 10.56 -2.34
N ALA A 58 -6.40 10.37 -3.07
CA ALA A 58 -7.18 9.13 -3.05
C ALA A 58 -6.37 7.92 -3.54
N VAL A 59 -5.53 8.10 -4.57
CA VAL A 59 -4.61 7.05 -5.03
C VAL A 59 -3.52 6.79 -3.99
N ALA A 60 -3.00 7.84 -3.35
CA ALA A 60 -1.97 7.70 -2.31
C ALA A 60 -2.53 7.07 -1.03
N GLU A 61 -3.76 7.40 -0.62
CA GLU A 61 -4.46 6.74 0.51
C GLU A 61 -4.73 5.25 0.24
N GLY A 62 -4.86 4.86 -1.04
CA GLY A 62 -4.95 3.46 -1.45
C GLY A 62 -3.63 2.69 -1.43
N LEU A 63 -2.50 3.37 -1.19
CA LEU A 63 -1.15 2.79 -1.12
C LEU A 63 -0.64 2.88 0.32
N ASN A 64 -1.03 1.94 1.17
CA ASN A 64 -0.54 1.84 2.55
C ASN A 64 0.69 0.94 2.61
N ALA A 65 1.90 1.54 2.68
CA ALA A 65 3.14 0.80 2.84
C ALA A 65 3.30 0.36 4.31
N LEU A 66 3.23 -0.93 4.55
CA LEU A 66 3.48 -1.50 5.87
C LEU A 66 4.99 -1.57 6.16
N PRO A 67 5.40 -1.59 7.45
CA PRO A 67 6.77 -1.89 7.83
C PRO A 67 7.21 -3.22 7.20
N ALA A 68 8.42 -3.24 6.61
CA ALA A 68 8.89 -4.38 5.87
C ALA A 68 9.01 -5.64 6.75
N ALA A 69 8.57 -6.79 6.24
CA ALA A 69 8.83 -8.08 6.86
C ALA A 69 10.27 -8.51 6.67
N LYS A 70 10.86 -9.13 7.69
CA LYS A 70 12.19 -9.75 7.59
C LYS A 70 12.21 -10.90 6.60
N GLY A 71 11.11 -11.66 6.51
CA GLY A 71 10.92 -12.75 5.57
C GLY A 71 9.44 -13.13 5.49
N ALA A 72 9.10 -14.13 4.66
CA ALA A 72 7.74 -14.61 4.46
C ALA A 72 7.65 -16.13 4.57
N THR A 73 6.48 -16.65 4.97
CA THR A 73 6.25 -18.10 4.97
C THR A 73 6.22 -18.65 3.55
N THR A 74 6.62 -19.92 3.41
CA THR A 74 6.56 -20.70 2.18
C THR A 74 5.58 -21.87 2.28
N GLU A 75 5.06 -22.10 3.48
CA GLU A 75 4.13 -23.18 3.81
C GLU A 75 3.32 -22.84 5.08
N ASN A 76 2.33 -23.68 5.38
CA ASN A 76 1.52 -23.53 6.58
C ASN A 76 2.35 -23.75 7.85
N LEU A 77 2.30 -22.81 8.77
CA LEU A 77 2.86 -22.96 10.12
C LEU A 77 1.91 -23.81 10.99
N THR A 78 2.46 -24.84 11.65
CA THR A 78 1.68 -25.68 12.57
C THR A 78 1.47 -24.93 13.89
N ALA A 79 0.36 -24.23 13.98
CA ALA A 79 0.03 -23.35 15.09
C ALA A 79 -1.46 -23.37 15.43
N THR A 80 -1.79 -22.94 16.63
CA THR A 80 -3.16 -22.62 17.04
C THR A 80 -3.37 -21.12 16.87
N TYR A 81 -4.38 -20.76 16.09
CA TYR A 81 -4.79 -19.36 15.94
C TYR A 81 -5.77 -18.98 17.04
N ALA A 82 -5.50 -17.90 17.74
CA ALA A 82 -6.40 -17.28 18.69
C ALA A 82 -6.76 -15.88 18.22
N ASN A 83 -8.05 -15.66 17.94
CA ASN A 83 -8.56 -14.35 17.55
C ASN A 83 -8.93 -13.55 18.79
N GLY A 84 -7.97 -12.82 19.33
CA GLY A 84 -8.13 -11.92 20.47
C GLY A 84 -8.52 -10.49 20.10
N GLY A 85 -9.15 -10.27 18.95
CA GLY A 85 -9.41 -8.92 18.43
C GLY A 85 -8.13 -8.29 17.85
N LEU A 86 -7.74 -7.13 18.35
CA LEU A 86 -6.57 -6.37 17.88
C LEU A 86 -5.21 -7.09 18.04
N SER A 87 -5.16 -8.23 18.72
CA SER A 87 -3.92 -8.96 19.04
C SER A 87 -4.03 -10.45 18.75
N ALA A 88 -4.53 -10.82 17.57
CA ALA A 88 -4.60 -12.22 17.16
C ALA A 88 -3.20 -12.87 17.19
N THR A 89 -3.12 -14.11 17.65
CA THR A 89 -1.85 -14.84 17.78
C THR A 89 -1.88 -16.17 17.03
N LEU A 90 -0.69 -16.55 16.55
CA LEU A 90 -0.36 -17.91 16.14
C LEU A 90 0.60 -18.48 17.19
N THR A 91 0.19 -19.51 17.91
CA THR A 91 1.00 -20.18 18.91
C THR A 91 1.32 -21.59 18.46
N ALA A 92 2.60 -21.97 18.49
CA ALA A 92 2.99 -23.33 18.13
C ALA A 92 2.20 -24.39 18.93
N THR A 93 1.84 -25.47 18.27
CA THR A 93 1.11 -26.59 18.93
C THR A 93 1.99 -27.44 19.82
N SER A 94 3.31 -27.25 19.79
CA SER A 94 4.31 -27.92 20.63
C SER A 94 5.42 -26.95 21.04
N ASN A 95 6.08 -27.24 22.14
CA ASN A 95 7.24 -26.49 22.58
C ASN A 95 8.38 -26.60 21.54
N GLY A 96 9.10 -25.52 21.32
CA GLY A 96 10.18 -25.43 20.38
C GLY A 96 10.48 -24.00 19.96
N ALA A 97 11.67 -23.76 19.47
CA ALA A 97 12.04 -22.47 18.88
C ALA A 97 11.31 -22.26 17.56
N PHE A 98 11.07 -20.97 17.20
CA PHE A 98 10.54 -20.60 15.90
C PHE A 98 11.47 -21.15 14.79
N PRO A 99 10.92 -21.82 13.78
CA PRO A 99 11.75 -22.44 12.74
C PRO A 99 12.41 -21.40 11.83
N THR A 100 13.47 -21.82 11.15
CA THR A 100 13.98 -21.09 9.98
C THR A 100 12.93 -21.17 8.88
N VAL A 101 12.52 -20.02 8.34
CA VAL A 101 11.50 -19.91 7.30
C VAL A 101 12.13 -19.24 6.09
N ASP A 102 11.98 -19.85 4.91
CA ASP A 102 12.60 -19.39 3.64
C ASP A 102 14.12 -19.08 3.76
N GLY A 103 14.85 -19.85 4.57
CA GLY A 103 16.26 -19.63 4.84
C GLY A 103 16.57 -18.49 5.83
N VAL A 104 15.55 -17.82 6.38
CA VAL A 104 15.68 -16.71 7.33
C VAL A 104 15.51 -17.21 8.76
N THR A 105 16.41 -16.79 9.66
CA THR A 105 16.34 -17.00 11.11
C THR A 105 15.77 -15.74 11.77
N TYR A 106 14.89 -15.92 12.74
CA TYR A 106 14.15 -14.84 13.40
C TYR A 106 14.51 -14.70 14.87
N GLU A 107 14.41 -13.46 15.35
CA GLU A 107 14.58 -13.09 16.75
C GLU A 107 13.29 -12.42 17.26
N ALA A 108 13.13 -12.31 18.58
CA ALA A 108 12.01 -11.59 19.15
C ALA A 108 11.97 -10.14 18.67
N GLY A 109 10.82 -9.70 18.19
CA GLY A 109 10.62 -8.38 17.60
C GLY A 109 10.71 -8.33 16.07
N ASP A 110 11.14 -9.39 15.40
CA ASP A 110 11.16 -9.45 13.94
C ASP A 110 9.74 -9.56 13.36
N ASN A 111 9.49 -8.82 12.28
CA ASN A 111 8.27 -8.95 11.48
C ASN A 111 8.39 -10.11 10.50
N ILE A 112 7.31 -10.84 10.33
CA ILE A 112 7.17 -11.92 9.35
C ILE A 112 5.83 -11.83 8.63
N LEU A 113 5.84 -11.96 7.30
CA LEU A 113 4.64 -12.09 6.49
C LEU A 113 4.20 -13.56 6.46
N VAL A 114 3.11 -13.87 7.15
CA VAL A 114 2.45 -15.17 7.10
C VAL A 114 1.42 -15.15 5.97
N LYS A 115 1.63 -15.95 4.91
CA LYS A 115 0.80 -15.92 3.69
C LYS A 115 0.29 -17.28 3.22
N ASP A 116 0.73 -18.37 3.83
CA ASP A 116 0.45 -19.73 3.35
C ASP A 116 -0.32 -20.58 4.37
N GLN A 117 -1.07 -19.96 5.28
CA GLN A 117 -1.92 -20.69 6.21
C GLN A 117 -3.11 -21.32 5.48
N THR A 118 -3.48 -22.53 5.91
CA THR A 118 -4.63 -23.27 5.36
C THR A 118 -5.93 -22.46 5.51
N ASN A 119 -6.08 -21.75 6.62
CA ASN A 119 -7.16 -20.80 6.83
C ASN A 119 -6.68 -19.40 6.48
N ALA A 120 -7.22 -18.82 5.41
CA ALA A 120 -6.81 -17.50 4.91
C ALA A 120 -6.94 -16.38 5.96
N ALA A 121 -7.85 -16.50 6.92
CA ALA A 121 -8.01 -15.51 8.00
C ALA A 121 -6.80 -15.45 8.96
N GLU A 122 -5.95 -16.46 8.94
CA GLU A 122 -4.73 -16.56 9.73
C GLU A 122 -3.52 -15.89 9.05
N ASN A 123 -3.63 -15.59 7.74
CA ASN A 123 -2.59 -14.87 7.00
C ASN A 123 -2.53 -13.39 7.43
N GLY A 124 -1.35 -12.79 7.26
CA GLY A 124 -1.10 -11.39 7.57
C GLY A 124 0.32 -11.13 8.06
N SER A 125 0.58 -9.89 8.47
CA SER A 125 1.85 -9.51 9.06
C SER A 125 1.85 -9.74 10.58
N TYR A 126 2.90 -10.35 11.09
CA TYR A 126 3.06 -10.71 12.49
C TYR A 126 4.43 -10.31 13.02
N VAL A 127 4.49 -10.09 14.33
CA VAL A 127 5.75 -9.95 15.09
C VAL A 127 6.02 -11.25 15.83
N LEU A 128 7.23 -11.77 15.79
CA LEU A 128 7.66 -12.86 16.66
C LEU A 128 7.81 -12.32 18.09
N THR A 129 6.80 -12.52 18.91
CA THR A 129 6.78 -12.04 20.30
C THR A 129 7.45 -13.00 21.29
N THR A 130 7.43 -14.29 20.98
CA THR A 130 8.15 -15.31 21.77
C THR A 130 8.84 -16.26 20.81
N VAL A 131 10.16 -16.35 20.92
CA VAL A 131 10.96 -17.24 20.06
C VAL A 131 10.67 -18.72 20.32
N GLY A 132 10.30 -19.06 21.57
CA GLY A 132 10.10 -20.42 22.01
C GLY A 132 11.42 -21.15 22.31
N ASP A 133 11.31 -22.27 22.99
CA ASP A 133 12.41 -23.16 23.37
C ASP A 133 11.90 -24.57 23.70
N GLY A 134 12.73 -25.46 24.22
CA GLY A 134 12.33 -26.82 24.60
C GLY A 134 11.23 -26.89 25.67
N SER A 135 10.90 -25.80 26.35
CA SER A 135 9.90 -25.73 27.43
C SER A 135 8.70 -24.84 27.08
N ASN A 136 8.84 -23.98 26.09
CA ASN A 136 7.82 -22.99 25.69
C ASN A 136 7.60 -23.01 24.17
N PRO A 137 6.34 -22.88 23.70
CA PRO A 137 6.05 -22.69 22.27
C PRO A 137 6.48 -21.30 21.82
N TRP A 138 6.77 -21.16 20.53
CA TRP A 138 6.88 -19.84 19.91
C TRP A 138 5.51 -19.19 19.75
N VAL A 139 5.48 -17.86 19.72
CA VAL A 139 4.27 -17.06 19.53
C VAL A 139 4.53 -15.94 18.53
N LEU A 140 3.70 -15.88 17.50
CA LEU A 140 3.54 -14.73 16.61
C LEU A 140 2.31 -13.95 17.05
N THR A 141 2.42 -12.63 17.13
CA THR A 141 1.30 -11.72 17.39
C THR A 141 1.08 -10.84 16.17
N ARG A 142 -0.15 -10.67 15.72
CA ARG A 142 -0.49 -9.81 14.58
C ARG A 142 0.00 -8.39 14.83
N CYS A 143 0.59 -7.78 13.82
CA CYS A 143 1.11 -6.41 13.92
C CYS A 143 0.01 -5.40 14.17
N ASP A 144 0.28 -4.37 14.98
CA ASP A 144 -0.68 -3.32 15.32
C ASP A 144 -1.10 -2.47 14.11
N PHE A 145 -0.28 -2.43 13.08
CA PHE A 145 -0.53 -1.69 11.82
C PHE A 145 -1.30 -2.49 10.76
N CYS A 146 -1.76 -3.71 11.06
CA CYS A 146 -2.57 -4.55 10.16
C CYS A 146 -3.55 -5.46 10.92
N ASN A 147 -4.07 -5.01 12.02
CA ASN A 147 -4.97 -5.78 12.87
C ASN A 147 -6.47 -5.47 12.61
N GLU A 148 -6.77 -4.40 11.87
CA GLU A 148 -8.13 -4.01 11.46
C GLU A 148 -8.28 -4.03 9.92
N SER A 149 -9.51 -4.26 9.44
CA SER A 149 -9.80 -4.30 7.99
C SER A 149 -9.50 -2.99 7.28
N SER A 150 -9.64 -1.86 7.95
CA SER A 150 -9.34 -0.53 7.43
C SER A 150 -7.84 -0.30 7.18
N GLU A 151 -6.99 -0.98 7.94
CA GLU A 151 -5.53 -0.87 7.85
C GLU A 151 -4.95 -1.76 6.73
N ILE A 152 -5.67 -2.84 6.37
CA ILE A 152 -5.23 -3.82 5.38
C ILE A 152 -5.62 -3.39 3.95
N ALA A 153 -6.70 -2.62 3.79
CA ALA A 153 -7.18 -2.21 2.48
C ALA A 153 -6.13 -1.37 1.74
N GLY A 154 -5.68 -1.85 0.58
CA GLY A 154 -4.64 -1.19 -0.24
C GLY A 154 -3.23 -1.25 0.34
N SER A 155 -3.00 -2.04 1.41
CA SER A 155 -1.67 -2.19 1.98
C SER A 155 -0.78 -3.12 1.15
N PHE A 156 0.51 -2.84 1.18
CA PHE A 156 1.55 -3.71 0.65
C PHE A 156 2.74 -3.76 1.63
N GLU A 157 3.44 -4.88 1.63
CA GLU A 157 4.58 -5.11 2.52
C GLU A 157 5.76 -5.66 1.72
N PHE A 158 6.95 -5.07 1.92
CA PHE A 158 8.18 -5.58 1.31
C PHE A 158 8.77 -6.71 2.15
N VAL A 159 9.22 -7.77 1.48
CA VAL A 159 9.94 -8.89 2.11
C VAL A 159 11.43 -8.68 1.87
N GLN A 160 12.20 -8.47 2.96
CA GLN A 160 13.61 -8.08 2.90
C GLN A 160 14.54 -9.26 2.58
N ASN A 161 14.29 -10.42 3.19
CA ASN A 161 15.15 -11.59 3.10
C ASN A 161 14.36 -12.84 2.75
N GLY A 162 15.06 -13.83 2.23
CA GLY A 162 14.49 -15.13 1.88
C GLY A 162 15.09 -15.66 0.59
N THR A 163 15.03 -16.98 0.43
CA THR A 163 15.50 -17.66 -0.78
C THR A 163 14.51 -17.52 -1.93
N LEU A 164 13.20 -17.55 -1.62
CA LEU A 164 12.14 -17.43 -2.59
C LEU A 164 11.56 -16.01 -2.65
N TYR A 165 11.39 -15.36 -1.50
CA TYR A 165 10.65 -14.10 -1.40
C TYR A 165 11.52 -12.91 -0.99
N GLY A 166 12.81 -13.07 -0.81
CA GLY A 166 13.70 -11.96 -0.48
C GLY A 166 13.75 -10.90 -1.59
N ASN A 167 13.70 -9.60 -1.19
CA ASN A 167 13.68 -8.43 -2.06
C ASN A 167 12.46 -8.38 -3.01
N THR A 168 11.32 -8.88 -2.56
CA THR A 168 10.03 -8.80 -3.27
C THR A 168 9.06 -7.88 -2.52
N GLY A 169 8.11 -7.31 -3.22
CA GLY A 169 7.07 -6.45 -2.67
C GLY A 169 5.76 -6.62 -3.41
#